data_9927202ca24f7bc4257171e155d40962
#
_entry.id   9927202ca24f7bc4257171e155d40962
#
_cell.length_a   1.000
_cell.length_b   1.000
_cell.length_c   1.000
_cell.angle_alpha   90.00
_cell.angle_beta   90.00
_cell.angle_gamma   90.00
#
_symmetry.space_group_name_H-M   'P 1'
#
loop_
_entity.id
_entity.type
_entity.pdbx_description
1 polymer ?
#
loop_
_entity_poly.entity_id
_entity_poly.type
_entity_poly.pdbx_seq_one_letter_code
_entity_poly.pdbx_strand_id
1 'polypeptide(L)'
;MNDTYLYPYSAAEARERNELPLWRESHRANIACRNAIEDAIRQSFDGMNLQTDCLKAVLDEYGYKRTAWVLANTLHELKWDGRFGYANKHWAEKIYIPTDLNHNSDFVVRSHPAVLDGFVSFYRKAVQALNLFGAEHCVGDRAEQDYTGKVLVLSPDVLREQYWGQKYQLLYAQSGFGCKPHSSGRAVFATSLADGETARWNREDFVGVLDDKFLPEWAKPKLAELQAQEQTDAPTMGGMNMK
;
A
#
# COMPACT_ATOMS: atom_id res chain seq x y z
N MET A 1 -20.09 -4.54 -6.01
CA MET A 1 -18.77 -4.41 -6.68
C MET A 1 -18.68 -5.51 -7.72
N ASN A 2 -18.73 -5.18 -8.99
CA ASN A 2 -18.44 -6.13 -10.06
C ASN A 2 -16.92 -6.33 -10.11
N ASP A 3 -16.41 -7.29 -9.34
CA ASP A 3 -15.00 -7.69 -9.41
C ASP A 3 -14.83 -8.54 -10.66
N THR A 4 -14.76 -7.87 -11.82
CA THR A 4 -14.48 -8.55 -13.07
C THR A 4 -13.08 -9.14 -12.99
N TYR A 5 -13.01 -10.46 -13.21
CA TYR A 5 -11.77 -11.25 -13.10
C TYR A 5 -10.61 -10.59 -13.87
N LEU A 6 -9.54 -10.26 -13.15
CA LEU A 6 -8.30 -9.77 -13.73
C LEU A 6 -7.39 -10.95 -14.03
N TYR A 7 -7.15 -11.22 -15.32
CA TYR A 7 -6.30 -12.34 -15.76
C TYR A 7 -4.82 -12.02 -15.47
N PRO A 8 -4.11 -12.87 -14.70
CA PRO A 8 -2.80 -12.50 -14.14
C PRO A 8 -1.59 -12.82 -15.03
N TYR A 9 -1.79 -13.44 -16.19
CA TYR A 9 -0.71 -13.92 -17.04
C TYR A 9 -0.67 -13.19 -18.38
N SER A 10 0.46 -13.30 -19.09
CA SER A 10 0.65 -12.79 -20.45
C SER A 10 -0.20 -13.52 -21.49
N ALA A 11 -0.33 -12.95 -22.68
CA ALA A 11 -1.02 -13.61 -23.79
C ALA A 11 -0.31 -14.89 -24.23
N ALA A 12 1.02 -14.95 -24.12
CA ALA A 12 1.82 -16.12 -24.44
C ALA A 12 1.51 -17.26 -23.47
N GLU A 13 1.56 -16.99 -22.16
CA GLU A 13 1.19 -17.96 -21.12
C GLU A 13 -0.27 -18.39 -21.21
N ALA A 14 -1.20 -17.47 -21.53
CA ALA A 14 -2.61 -17.79 -21.76
C ALA A 14 -2.79 -18.76 -22.94
N ARG A 15 -1.97 -18.64 -23.98
CA ARG A 15 -1.98 -19.58 -25.11
C ARG A 15 -1.50 -20.96 -24.70
N GLU A 16 -0.42 -21.05 -23.94
CA GLU A 16 0.12 -22.31 -23.42
C GLU A 16 -0.87 -23.02 -22.48
N ARG A 17 -1.64 -22.24 -21.72
CA ARG A 17 -2.66 -22.72 -20.79
C ARG A 17 -4.01 -23.04 -21.45
N ASN A 18 -4.17 -22.75 -22.74
CA ASN A 18 -5.46 -22.80 -23.44
C ASN A 18 -6.53 -21.86 -22.86
N GLU A 19 -6.13 -20.74 -22.27
CA GLU A 19 -6.98 -19.76 -21.58
C GLU A 19 -7.09 -18.42 -22.34
N LEU A 20 -6.75 -18.38 -23.63
CA LEU A 20 -6.84 -17.18 -24.46
C LEU A 20 -8.21 -16.46 -24.40
N PRO A 21 -9.36 -17.15 -24.31
CA PRO A 21 -10.65 -16.47 -24.18
C PRO A 21 -10.72 -15.64 -22.91
N LEU A 22 -10.25 -16.14 -21.76
CA LEU A 22 -10.21 -15.44 -20.47
C LEU A 22 -9.27 -14.23 -20.52
N TRP A 23 -8.09 -14.42 -21.13
CA TRP A 23 -7.15 -13.32 -21.35
C TRP A 23 -7.81 -12.20 -22.19
N ARG A 24 -8.45 -12.56 -23.32
CA ARG A 24 -9.11 -11.58 -24.21
C ARG A 24 -10.23 -10.82 -23.51
N GLU A 25 -11.01 -11.47 -22.68
CA GLU A 25 -12.07 -10.84 -21.89
C GLU A 25 -11.47 -9.85 -20.90
N SER A 26 -10.49 -10.26 -20.12
CA SER A 26 -9.80 -9.39 -19.16
C SER A 26 -9.11 -8.22 -19.87
N HIS A 27 -8.48 -8.45 -21.03
CA HIS A 27 -7.80 -7.41 -21.81
C HIS A 27 -8.81 -6.36 -22.33
N ARG A 28 -9.97 -6.78 -22.85
CA ARG A 28 -11.04 -5.86 -23.25
C ARG A 28 -11.54 -5.02 -22.08
N ALA A 29 -11.69 -5.63 -20.90
CA ALA A 29 -12.06 -4.90 -19.69
C ALA A 29 -10.98 -3.91 -19.24
N ASN A 30 -9.68 -4.22 -19.43
CA ASN A 30 -8.59 -3.27 -19.19
C ASN A 30 -8.65 -2.07 -20.14
N ILE A 31 -8.98 -2.30 -21.43
CA ILE A 31 -9.18 -1.21 -22.41
C ILE A 31 -10.36 -0.34 -22.01
N ALA A 32 -11.47 -0.94 -21.59
CA ALA A 32 -12.65 -0.21 -21.12
C ALA A 32 -12.33 0.64 -19.88
N CYS A 33 -11.63 0.06 -18.90
CA CYS A 33 -11.16 0.77 -17.71
C CYS A 33 -10.23 1.95 -18.07
N ARG A 34 -9.27 1.74 -18.99
CA ARG A 34 -8.43 2.83 -19.52
C ARG A 34 -9.27 3.98 -20.08
N ASN A 35 -10.27 3.67 -20.92
CA ASN A 35 -11.15 4.68 -21.50
C ASN A 35 -11.93 5.44 -20.43
N ALA A 36 -12.46 4.72 -19.42
CA ALA A 36 -13.16 5.33 -18.30
C ALA A 36 -12.25 6.28 -17.49
N ILE A 37 -10.99 5.90 -17.27
CA ILE A 37 -10.00 6.78 -16.62
C ILE A 37 -9.77 8.04 -17.47
N GLU A 38 -9.57 7.92 -18.78
CA GLU A 38 -9.38 9.07 -19.67
C GLU A 38 -10.59 9.99 -19.71
N ASP A 39 -11.79 9.42 -19.72
CA ASP A 39 -13.03 10.18 -19.67
C ASP A 39 -13.24 10.88 -18.33
N ALA A 40 -12.94 10.21 -17.21
CA ALA A 40 -12.99 10.80 -15.88
C ALA A 40 -12.02 12.00 -15.77
N ILE A 41 -10.79 11.86 -16.27
CA ILE A 41 -9.81 12.95 -16.31
C ILE A 41 -10.35 14.11 -17.16
N ARG A 42 -10.86 13.83 -18.37
CA ARG A 42 -11.36 14.86 -19.30
C ARG A 42 -12.53 15.64 -18.73
N GLN A 43 -13.44 14.97 -18.02
CA GLN A 43 -14.63 15.58 -17.42
C GLN A 43 -14.33 16.36 -16.14
N SER A 44 -13.29 15.96 -15.41
CA SER A 44 -12.99 16.47 -14.07
C SER A 44 -11.80 17.44 -14.04
N PHE A 45 -11.12 17.68 -15.16
CA PHE A 45 -10.02 18.63 -15.27
C PHE A 45 -10.51 19.97 -15.85
N ASP A 46 -10.40 21.03 -15.07
CA ASP A 46 -10.86 22.38 -15.44
C ASP A 46 -9.81 23.21 -16.20
N GLY A 47 -8.66 22.61 -16.52
CA GLY A 47 -7.51 23.29 -17.15
C GLY A 47 -6.39 23.65 -16.15
N MET A 48 -6.66 23.62 -14.85
CA MET A 48 -5.69 23.86 -13.78
C MET A 48 -5.70 22.76 -12.73
N ASN A 49 -6.90 22.31 -12.30
CA ASN A 49 -7.06 21.37 -11.21
C ASN A 49 -7.89 20.17 -11.65
N LEU A 50 -7.58 19.02 -11.08
CA LEU A 50 -8.37 17.80 -11.22
C LEU A 50 -9.29 17.66 -9.99
N GLN A 51 -10.59 17.42 -10.20
CA GLN A 51 -11.56 17.25 -9.11
C GLN A 51 -11.29 15.94 -8.36
N THR A 52 -11.43 15.97 -7.03
CA THR A 52 -11.07 14.84 -6.16
C THR A 52 -12.03 13.66 -6.23
N ASP A 53 -13.27 13.87 -6.66
CA ASP A 53 -14.31 12.84 -6.81
C ASP A 53 -14.29 12.14 -8.18
N CYS A 54 -13.40 12.56 -9.08
CA CYS A 54 -13.28 12.00 -10.43
C CYS A 54 -12.99 10.48 -10.47
N LEU A 55 -12.53 9.91 -9.35
CA LEU A 55 -12.21 8.50 -9.25
C LEU A 55 -13.38 7.60 -8.91
N LYS A 56 -14.41 8.14 -8.26
CA LYS A 56 -15.45 7.32 -7.66
C LYS A 56 -16.14 6.42 -8.68
N ALA A 57 -16.53 6.96 -9.82
CA ALA A 57 -17.20 6.20 -10.87
C ALA A 57 -16.32 5.07 -11.42
N VAL A 58 -15.02 5.33 -11.63
CA VAL A 58 -14.06 4.32 -12.10
C VAL A 58 -13.87 3.21 -11.08
N LEU A 59 -13.73 3.55 -9.80
CA LEU A 59 -13.57 2.56 -8.73
C LEU A 59 -14.83 1.73 -8.52
N ASP A 60 -16.01 2.33 -8.62
CA ASP A 60 -17.30 1.65 -8.47
C ASP A 60 -17.54 0.65 -9.62
N GLU A 61 -17.11 0.98 -10.83
CA GLU A 61 -17.33 0.16 -12.02
C GLU A 61 -16.28 -0.95 -12.19
N TYR A 62 -14.99 -0.62 -12.06
CA TYR A 62 -13.88 -1.53 -12.39
C TYR A 62 -13.20 -2.15 -11.18
N GLY A 63 -13.43 -1.62 -9.99
CA GLY A 63 -12.75 -2.02 -8.77
C GLY A 63 -11.28 -1.56 -8.72
N TYR A 64 -10.68 -1.64 -7.53
CA TYR A 64 -9.34 -1.11 -7.33
C TYR A 64 -8.25 -1.92 -8.05
N LYS A 65 -8.37 -3.26 -8.12
CA LYS A 65 -7.34 -4.12 -8.73
C LYS A 65 -7.13 -3.83 -10.20
N ARG A 66 -8.23 -3.72 -10.95
CA ARG A 66 -8.16 -3.42 -12.40
C ARG A 66 -7.69 -2.00 -12.65
N THR A 67 -8.18 -1.02 -11.87
CA THR A 67 -7.76 0.37 -11.98
C THR A 67 -6.26 0.51 -11.68
N ALA A 68 -5.77 -0.13 -10.60
CA ALA A 68 -4.36 -0.17 -10.28
C ALA A 68 -3.50 -0.79 -11.38
N TRP A 69 -3.96 -1.91 -11.96
CA TRP A 69 -3.28 -2.58 -13.06
C TRP A 69 -3.11 -1.66 -14.27
N VAL A 70 -4.17 -0.99 -14.70
CA VAL A 70 -4.13 -0.08 -15.84
C VAL A 70 -3.22 1.13 -15.56
N LEU A 71 -3.34 1.74 -14.39
CA LEU A 71 -2.51 2.88 -14.00
C LEU A 71 -1.04 2.50 -13.87
N ALA A 72 -0.74 1.38 -13.22
CA ALA A 72 0.63 0.89 -13.08
C ALA A 72 1.26 0.56 -14.43
N ASN A 73 0.52 -0.09 -15.34
CA ASN A 73 0.98 -0.34 -16.70
C ASN A 73 1.38 0.96 -17.42
N THR A 74 0.56 2.00 -17.30
CA THR A 74 0.86 3.30 -17.89
C THR A 74 2.15 3.90 -17.33
N LEU A 75 2.33 3.85 -16.00
CA LEU A 75 3.53 4.35 -15.34
C LEU A 75 4.79 3.54 -15.68
N HIS A 76 4.66 2.22 -15.87
CA HIS A 76 5.76 1.37 -16.35
C HIS A 76 6.16 1.72 -17.78
N GLU A 77 5.20 1.88 -18.67
CA GLU A 77 5.43 2.23 -20.08
C GLU A 77 6.08 3.62 -20.20
N LEU A 78 5.64 4.58 -19.39
CA LEU A 78 6.12 5.98 -19.41
C LEU A 78 7.08 6.29 -18.26
N LYS A 79 7.80 5.30 -17.73
CA LYS A 79 8.73 5.47 -16.57
C LYS A 79 9.84 6.50 -16.79
N TRP A 80 10.21 6.75 -18.05
CA TRP A 80 11.20 7.74 -18.47
C TRP A 80 10.70 9.18 -18.35
N ASP A 81 9.38 9.40 -18.28
CA ASP A 81 8.79 10.75 -18.21
C ASP A 81 8.98 11.34 -16.82
N GLY A 82 9.76 12.43 -16.74
CA GLY A 82 10.06 13.14 -15.49
C GLY A 82 8.89 13.88 -14.85
N ARG A 83 7.75 13.99 -15.56
CA ARG A 83 6.55 14.66 -15.05
C ARG A 83 5.74 13.77 -14.09
N PHE A 84 6.01 12.47 -14.04
CA PHE A 84 5.40 11.59 -13.03
C PHE A 84 6.14 11.68 -11.71
N GLY A 85 5.36 11.77 -10.62
CA GLY A 85 5.87 11.82 -9.26
C GLY A 85 6.58 10.53 -8.84
N TYR A 86 7.66 10.67 -8.05
CA TYR A 86 8.44 9.52 -7.58
C TYR A 86 7.58 8.50 -6.81
N ALA A 87 6.70 8.97 -5.92
CA ALA A 87 5.85 8.10 -5.12
C ALA A 87 4.89 7.25 -5.97
N ASN A 88 4.36 7.80 -7.07
CA ASN A 88 3.48 7.08 -7.99
C ASN A 88 4.26 6.06 -8.83
N LYS A 89 5.46 6.40 -9.30
CA LYS A 89 6.35 5.44 -9.99
C LYS A 89 6.73 4.28 -9.07
N HIS A 90 7.15 4.58 -7.85
CA HIS A 90 7.54 3.57 -6.87
C HIS A 90 6.36 2.66 -6.47
N TRP A 91 5.16 3.21 -6.35
CA TRP A 91 3.96 2.41 -6.17
C TRP A 91 3.72 1.46 -7.35
N ALA A 92 3.82 1.96 -8.58
CA ALA A 92 3.60 1.15 -9.77
C ALA A 92 4.61 -0.02 -9.88
N GLU A 93 5.86 0.18 -9.49
CA GLU A 93 6.90 -0.86 -9.49
C GLU A 93 6.55 -2.07 -8.60
N LYS A 94 5.67 -1.88 -7.61
CA LYS A 94 5.21 -2.96 -6.73
C LYS A 94 4.11 -3.82 -7.35
N ILE A 95 3.50 -3.36 -8.44
CA ILE A 95 2.41 -4.04 -9.11
C ILE A 95 3.00 -4.85 -10.28
N TYR A 96 2.88 -6.17 -10.17
CA TYR A 96 3.33 -7.03 -11.24
C TYR A 96 2.39 -6.94 -12.45
N ILE A 97 2.93 -6.59 -13.60
CA ILE A 97 2.24 -6.58 -14.89
C ILE A 97 2.99 -7.51 -15.83
N PRO A 98 2.37 -8.62 -16.28
CA PRO A 98 3.01 -9.51 -17.22
C PRO A 98 3.16 -8.79 -18.56
N THR A 99 4.36 -8.83 -19.09
CA THR A 99 4.71 -8.24 -20.39
C THR A 99 4.97 -9.33 -21.41
N ASP A 100 4.34 -9.21 -22.59
CA ASP A 100 4.77 -9.95 -23.76
C ASP A 100 5.86 -9.14 -24.46
N LEU A 101 6.99 -9.75 -24.73
CA LEU A 101 8.17 -9.08 -25.33
C LEU A 101 7.89 -8.39 -26.67
N ASN A 102 6.77 -8.71 -27.33
CA ASN A 102 6.42 -8.25 -28.67
C ASN A 102 5.13 -7.41 -28.74
N HIS A 103 4.52 -7.04 -27.61
CA HIS A 103 3.26 -6.30 -27.61
C HIS A 103 3.37 -5.03 -26.75
N ASN A 104 3.10 -3.88 -27.40
CA ASN A 104 2.77 -2.67 -26.68
C ASN A 104 1.44 -2.88 -25.95
N SER A 105 1.35 -2.40 -24.72
CA SER A 105 0.12 -2.50 -23.95
C SER A 105 -0.95 -1.59 -24.53
N ASP A 106 -2.04 -2.18 -25.04
CA ASP A 106 -3.14 -1.43 -25.66
C ASP A 106 -3.97 -0.62 -24.64
N PHE A 107 -3.76 -0.82 -23.34
CA PHE A 107 -4.51 -0.17 -22.27
C PHE A 107 -3.73 0.92 -21.52
N VAL A 108 -2.79 1.59 -22.18
CA VAL A 108 -2.05 2.75 -21.64
C VAL A 108 -2.93 3.99 -21.69
N VAL A 109 -3.08 4.67 -20.54
CA VAL A 109 -3.74 5.98 -20.45
C VAL A 109 -2.84 7.04 -21.09
N ARG A 110 -3.37 7.79 -22.06
CA ARG A 110 -2.61 8.78 -22.85
C ARG A 110 -2.86 10.22 -22.43
N SER A 111 -3.59 10.45 -21.37
CA SER A 111 -3.79 11.77 -20.80
C SER A 111 -2.47 12.45 -20.48
N HIS A 112 -2.48 13.80 -20.42
CA HIS A 112 -1.30 14.57 -20.09
C HIS A 112 -0.64 14.05 -18.80
N PRO A 113 0.67 13.71 -18.80
CA PRO A 113 1.31 13.02 -17.68
C PRO A 113 1.14 13.70 -16.32
N ALA A 114 1.19 15.02 -16.23
CA ALA A 114 0.99 15.71 -14.95
C ALA A 114 -0.45 15.57 -14.41
N VAL A 115 -1.45 15.54 -15.31
CA VAL A 115 -2.86 15.35 -14.94
C VAL A 115 -3.08 13.90 -14.53
N LEU A 116 -2.50 12.94 -15.26
CA LEU A 116 -2.54 11.53 -14.89
C LEU A 116 -1.82 11.27 -13.57
N ASP A 117 -0.69 11.93 -13.31
CA ASP A 117 0.01 11.81 -12.02
C ASP A 117 -0.87 12.26 -10.85
N GLY A 118 -1.60 13.37 -11.02
CA GLY A 118 -2.60 13.84 -10.06
C GLY A 118 -3.72 12.80 -9.85
N PHE A 119 -4.23 12.22 -10.94
CA PHE A 119 -5.24 11.16 -10.88
C PHE A 119 -4.74 9.93 -10.09
N VAL A 120 -3.53 9.44 -10.38
CA VAL A 120 -2.92 8.32 -9.64
C VAL A 120 -2.77 8.64 -8.15
N SER A 121 -2.38 9.88 -7.83
CA SER A 121 -2.26 10.32 -6.44
C SER A 121 -3.60 10.30 -5.71
N PHE A 122 -4.68 10.76 -6.34
CA PHE A 122 -6.03 10.69 -5.77
C PHE A 122 -6.51 9.25 -5.62
N TYR A 123 -6.30 8.41 -6.64
CA TYR A 123 -6.62 6.99 -6.62
C TYR A 123 -5.99 6.31 -5.40
N ARG A 124 -4.68 6.46 -5.23
CA ARG A 124 -3.96 5.84 -4.10
C ARG A 124 -4.51 6.31 -2.75
N LYS A 125 -4.71 7.60 -2.58
CA LYS A 125 -5.26 8.17 -1.34
C LYS A 125 -6.66 7.66 -1.06
N ALA A 126 -7.53 7.60 -2.07
CA ALA A 126 -8.89 7.09 -1.90
C ALA A 126 -8.92 5.62 -1.48
N VAL A 127 -8.10 4.77 -2.12
CA VAL A 127 -7.98 3.35 -1.76
C VAL A 127 -7.40 3.17 -0.35
N GLN A 128 -6.38 3.94 0.00
CA GLN A 128 -5.78 3.91 1.33
C GLN A 128 -6.79 4.31 2.40
N ALA A 129 -7.54 5.39 2.20
CA ALA A 129 -8.55 5.86 3.14
C ALA A 129 -9.68 4.84 3.39
N LEU A 130 -9.99 4.01 2.39
CA LEU A 130 -11.05 3.01 2.51
C LEU A 130 -10.63 1.74 3.28
N ASN A 131 -9.35 1.37 3.23
CA ASN A 131 -8.92 0.03 3.62
C ASN A 131 -7.77 -0.01 4.63
N LEU A 132 -7.16 1.12 4.96
CA LEU A 132 -5.92 1.17 5.74
C LEU A 132 -6.03 2.16 6.90
N PHE A 133 -5.19 1.95 7.90
CA PHE A 133 -4.94 2.95 8.92
C PHE A 133 -4.05 4.06 8.35
N GLY A 134 -4.45 5.32 8.59
CA GLY A 134 -3.70 6.52 8.25
C GLY A 134 -3.26 7.29 9.49
N ALA A 135 -2.74 8.50 9.30
CA ALA A 135 -2.28 9.36 10.38
C ALA A 135 -3.38 9.72 11.37
N GLU A 136 -4.63 9.80 10.91
CA GLU A 136 -5.83 10.07 11.73
C GLU A 136 -6.15 8.97 12.74
N HIS A 137 -5.56 7.77 12.56
CA HIS A 137 -5.67 6.64 13.48
C HIS A 137 -4.50 6.57 14.47
N CYS A 138 -3.53 7.46 14.36
CA CYS A 138 -2.33 7.48 15.19
C CYS A 138 -2.39 8.58 16.24
N VAL A 139 -1.70 8.36 17.37
CA VAL A 139 -1.59 9.33 18.45
C VAL A 139 -0.26 10.08 18.38
N GLY A 140 -0.30 11.38 18.73
CA GLY A 140 0.87 12.23 18.92
C GLY A 140 1.71 12.48 17.67
N ASP A 141 2.84 13.16 17.88
CA ASP A 141 3.80 13.43 16.81
C ASP A 141 4.72 12.22 16.63
N ARG A 142 4.82 11.72 15.42
CA ARG A 142 5.69 10.61 15.01
C ARG A 142 7.16 10.84 15.44
N ALA A 143 7.66 12.07 15.38
CA ALA A 143 9.04 12.38 15.71
C ALA A 143 9.32 12.33 17.22
N GLU A 144 8.33 12.70 18.03
CA GLU A 144 8.46 12.85 19.48
C GLU A 144 8.24 11.55 20.27
N GLN A 145 7.62 10.54 19.66
CA GLN A 145 7.22 9.33 20.37
C GLN A 145 8.30 8.26 20.46
N ASP A 146 8.40 7.61 21.63
CA ASP A 146 9.08 6.33 21.77
C ASP A 146 8.16 5.20 21.30
N TYR A 147 8.63 4.40 20.36
CA TYR A 147 7.91 3.29 19.77
C TYR A 147 7.99 2.00 20.59
N THR A 148 8.93 1.90 21.52
CA THR A 148 9.17 0.69 22.33
C THR A 148 7.89 0.30 23.08
N GLY A 149 7.46 -0.95 22.92
CA GLY A 149 6.25 -1.46 23.58
C GLY A 149 4.93 -0.90 23.03
N LYS A 150 4.95 -0.33 21.82
CA LYS A 150 3.78 0.27 21.18
C LYS A 150 3.37 -0.51 19.93
N VAL A 151 2.07 -0.42 19.60
CA VAL A 151 1.55 -0.89 18.33
C VAL A 151 1.77 0.20 17.29
N LEU A 152 2.48 -0.13 16.24
CA LEU A 152 2.81 0.78 15.15
C LEU A 152 1.97 0.50 13.92
N VAL A 153 1.67 1.55 13.18
CA VAL A 153 0.98 1.49 11.89
C VAL A 153 2.02 1.58 10.78
N LEU A 154 2.18 0.52 10.01
CA LEU A 154 3.08 0.49 8.86
C LEU A 154 2.53 1.38 7.73
N SER A 155 3.41 2.15 7.10
CA SER A 155 3.02 3.00 5.98
C SER A 155 2.52 2.17 4.79
N PRO A 156 1.41 2.57 4.15
CA PRO A 156 0.95 1.94 2.92
C PRO A 156 2.02 1.90 1.82
N ASP A 157 2.94 2.86 1.82
CA ASP A 157 3.99 2.97 0.80
C ASP A 157 5.05 1.87 0.88
N VAL A 158 5.20 1.22 2.03
CA VAL A 158 6.11 0.07 2.19
C VAL A 158 5.43 -1.27 1.97
N LEU A 159 4.09 -1.32 1.98
CA LEU A 159 3.32 -2.52 1.68
C LEU A 159 3.21 -2.74 0.18
N ARG A 160 3.32 -4.00 -0.25
CA ARG A 160 2.86 -4.36 -1.59
C ARG A 160 1.33 -4.27 -1.64
N GLU A 161 0.78 -3.94 -2.78
CA GLU A 161 -0.67 -3.75 -2.93
C GLU A 161 -1.50 -4.96 -2.49
N GLN A 162 -1.01 -6.17 -2.72
CA GLN A 162 -1.66 -7.42 -2.27
C GLN A 162 -1.80 -7.53 -0.74
N TYR A 163 -1.02 -6.75 0.01
CA TYR A 163 -1.05 -6.67 1.47
C TYR A 163 -1.73 -5.38 1.97
N TRP A 164 -2.42 -4.64 1.11
CA TRP A 164 -3.21 -3.51 1.55
C TRP A 164 -4.44 -3.98 2.32
N GLY A 165 -4.28 -3.96 3.63
CA GLY A 165 -5.31 -4.33 4.60
C GLY A 165 -4.81 -4.06 6.01
N GLN A 166 -5.69 -3.59 6.87
CA GLN A 166 -5.37 -3.20 8.25
C GLN A 166 -4.58 -4.26 9.02
N LYS A 167 -4.87 -5.54 8.77
CA LYS A 167 -4.18 -6.64 9.46
C LYS A 167 -2.67 -6.69 9.16
N TYR A 168 -2.22 -6.21 8.01
CA TYR A 168 -0.80 -6.21 7.64
C TYR A 168 -0.05 -4.96 8.07
N GLN A 169 -0.78 -3.95 8.60
CA GLN A 169 -0.18 -2.70 9.03
C GLN A 169 0.20 -2.68 10.50
N LEU A 170 -0.35 -3.59 11.33
CA LEU A 170 -0.17 -3.52 12.77
C LEU A 170 1.00 -4.37 13.22
N LEU A 171 2.03 -3.71 13.75
CA LEU A 171 3.22 -4.33 14.28
C LEU A 171 3.48 -3.85 15.71
N TYR A 172 3.90 -4.77 16.58
CA TYR A 172 4.33 -4.45 17.94
C TYR A 172 5.82 -4.19 17.97
N ALA A 173 6.24 -2.99 18.33
CA ALA A 173 7.66 -2.60 18.38
C ALA A 173 8.31 -3.07 19.67
N GLN A 174 9.28 -3.98 19.58
CA GLN A 174 9.96 -4.57 20.71
C GLN A 174 11.21 -3.77 21.11
N SER A 175 12.06 -3.43 20.14
CA SER A 175 13.36 -2.81 20.39
C SER A 175 13.95 -2.10 19.18
N GLY A 176 15.10 -1.49 19.37
CA GLY A 176 15.88 -0.87 18.31
C GLY A 176 16.06 0.63 18.50
N PHE A 177 17.18 1.16 18.00
CA PHE A 177 17.47 2.60 18.11
C PHE A 177 16.45 3.48 17.37
N GLY A 178 15.76 2.93 16.35
CA GLY A 178 14.70 3.61 15.64
C GLY A 178 13.43 3.79 16.47
N CYS A 179 13.28 3.08 17.60
CA CYS A 179 12.16 3.29 18.52
C CYS A 179 12.24 4.64 19.24
N LYS A 180 13.42 5.19 19.44
CA LYS A 180 13.60 6.43 20.20
C LYS A 180 13.13 7.66 19.41
N PRO A 181 12.64 8.72 20.12
CA PRO A 181 12.29 9.99 19.51
C PRO A 181 13.43 10.58 18.66
N HIS A 182 13.09 11.36 17.67
CA HIS A 182 13.99 12.04 16.73
C HIS A 182 14.95 11.12 15.96
N SER A 183 14.72 9.81 15.98
CA SER A 183 15.49 8.86 15.18
C SER A 183 14.96 8.79 13.77
N SER A 184 15.88 8.78 12.79
CA SER A 184 15.57 8.62 11.37
C SER A 184 16.45 7.53 10.77
N GLY A 185 15.90 6.68 9.91
CA GLY A 185 16.64 5.60 9.24
C GLY A 185 17.23 4.53 10.14
N ARG A 186 16.89 4.52 11.43
CA ARG A 186 17.40 3.53 12.40
C ARG A 186 16.43 2.37 12.56
N ALA A 187 17.00 1.17 12.83
CA ALA A 187 16.24 -0.05 12.94
C ALA A 187 15.23 -0.04 14.09
N VAL A 188 14.00 -0.43 13.76
CA VAL A 188 12.93 -0.84 14.67
C VAL A 188 12.71 -2.33 14.47
N PHE A 189 12.83 -3.13 15.52
CA PHE A 189 12.46 -4.54 15.47
C PHE A 189 11.02 -4.66 15.95
N ALA A 190 10.17 -5.14 15.06
CA ALA A 190 8.74 -5.21 15.32
C ALA A 190 8.15 -6.53 14.83
N THR A 191 7.17 -7.03 15.56
CA THR A 191 6.45 -8.28 15.29
C THR A 191 5.06 -7.98 14.76
N SER A 192 4.72 -8.55 13.63
CA SER A 192 3.39 -8.47 13.02
C SER A 192 2.34 -9.09 13.93
N LEU A 193 1.24 -8.35 14.18
CA LEU A 193 0.12 -8.88 14.97
C LEU A 193 -0.74 -9.88 14.20
N ALA A 194 -0.59 -9.96 12.87
CA ALA A 194 -1.35 -10.87 12.02
C ALA A 194 -0.80 -12.29 12.00
N ASP A 195 0.52 -12.44 11.88
CA ASP A 195 1.20 -13.72 11.65
C ASP A 195 2.33 -14.00 12.65
N GLY A 196 2.71 -13.02 13.47
CA GLY A 196 3.78 -13.16 14.46
C GLY A 196 5.19 -13.10 13.88
N GLU A 197 5.35 -12.77 12.59
CA GLU A 197 6.68 -12.60 12.02
C GLU A 197 7.35 -11.35 12.56
N THR A 198 8.61 -11.51 13.01
CA THR A 198 9.45 -10.39 13.46
C THR A 198 10.35 -9.94 12.31
N ALA A 199 10.34 -8.65 12.04
CA ALA A 199 11.17 -8.07 11.00
C ALA A 199 11.85 -6.77 11.48
N ARG A 200 12.90 -6.39 10.73
CA ARG A 200 13.60 -5.14 10.91
C ARG A 200 13.04 -4.10 9.95
N TRP A 201 12.62 -2.97 10.50
CA TRP A 201 12.06 -1.83 9.78
C TRP A 201 12.89 -0.58 10.05
N ASN A 202 12.66 0.48 9.28
CA ASN A 202 13.15 1.80 9.62
C ASN A 202 12.01 2.59 10.28
N ARG A 203 12.34 3.56 11.12
CA ARG A 203 11.34 4.42 11.76
C ARG A 203 10.43 5.12 10.74
N GLU A 204 10.98 5.46 9.58
CA GLU A 204 10.30 6.12 8.48
C GLU A 204 9.24 5.25 7.79
N ASP A 205 9.35 3.92 7.96
CA ASP A 205 8.41 2.97 7.38
C ASP A 205 7.04 2.99 8.09
N PHE A 206 6.94 3.67 9.24
CA PHE A 206 5.70 3.74 10.02
C PHE A 206 5.02 5.10 9.89
N VAL A 207 3.68 5.09 9.86
CA VAL A 207 2.83 6.28 9.97
C VAL A 207 2.93 6.87 11.36
N GLY A 208 2.87 6.02 12.41
CA GLY A 208 2.92 6.42 13.81
C GLY A 208 2.52 5.29 14.76
N VAL A 209 2.23 5.66 15.98
CA VAL A 209 1.70 4.77 17.03
C VAL A 209 0.18 4.74 16.91
N LEU A 210 -0.41 3.55 16.81
CA LEU A 210 -1.85 3.38 16.77
C LEU A 210 -2.51 3.91 18.06
N ASP A 211 -3.59 4.67 17.93
CA ASP A 211 -4.45 5.00 19.05
C ASP A 211 -5.22 3.74 19.49
N ASP A 212 -5.16 3.42 20.78
CA ASP A 212 -5.73 2.19 21.36
C ASP A 212 -7.22 2.00 21.03
N LYS A 213 -7.96 3.08 20.82
CA LYS A 213 -9.39 3.02 20.43
C LYS A 213 -9.63 2.37 19.07
N PHE A 214 -8.60 2.34 18.20
CA PHE A 214 -8.66 1.72 16.88
C PHE A 214 -8.05 0.31 16.85
N LEU A 215 -7.55 -0.21 17.99
CA LEU A 215 -6.98 -1.54 18.05
C LEU A 215 -8.06 -2.60 17.78
N PRO A 216 -7.96 -3.37 16.68
CA PRO A 216 -8.98 -4.35 16.32
C PRO A 216 -8.98 -5.53 17.30
N GLU A 217 -10.16 -6.15 17.48
CA GLU A 217 -10.31 -7.31 18.37
C GLU A 217 -9.39 -8.49 17.99
N TRP A 218 -9.18 -8.73 16.69
CA TRP A 218 -8.31 -9.81 16.23
C TRP A 218 -6.83 -9.62 16.61
N ALA A 219 -6.36 -8.39 16.85
CA ALA A 219 -4.98 -8.08 17.20
C ALA A 219 -4.69 -8.22 18.71
N LYS A 220 -5.71 -8.11 19.56
CA LYS A 220 -5.57 -8.11 21.02
C LYS A 220 -4.93 -9.38 21.58
N PRO A 221 -5.29 -10.60 21.15
CA PRO A 221 -4.69 -11.82 21.69
C PRO A 221 -3.17 -11.88 21.44
N LYS A 222 -2.75 -11.55 20.20
CA LYS A 222 -1.32 -11.56 19.85
C LYS A 222 -0.54 -10.46 20.56
N LEU A 223 -1.13 -9.28 20.72
CA LEU A 223 -0.52 -8.19 21.48
C LEU A 223 -0.30 -8.60 22.94
N ALA A 224 -1.29 -9.21 23.59
CA ALA A 224 -1.18 -9.67 24.97
C ALA A 224 -0.09 -10.76 25.15
N GLU A 225 0.02 -11.68 24.18
CA GLU A 225 1.09 -12.67 24.15
C GLU A 225 2.48 -12.03 24.11
N LEU A 226 2.69 -11.07 23.20
CA LEU A 226 3.98 -10.39 23.02
C LEU A 226 4.35 -9.57 24.26
N GLN A 227 3.39 -8.87 24.86
CA GLN A 227 3.60 -8.10 26.10
C GLN A 227 3.95 -8.99 27.28
N ALA A 228 3.35 -10.19 27.37
CA ALA A 228 3.67 -11.16 28.44
C ALA A 228 5.10 -11.74 28.27
N GLN A 229 5.53 -11.98 27.02
CA GLN A 229 6.89 -12.42 26.71
C GLN A 229 7.95 -11.41 27.14
N GLU A 230 7.74 -10.13 26.85
CA GLU A 230 8.67 -9.06 27.27
C GLU A 230 8.80 -8.95 28.81
N GLN A 231 7.71 -9.18 29.54
CA GLN A 231 7.74 -9.16 31.02
C GLN A 231 8.55 -10.32 31.60
N THR A 232 8.54 -11.49 30.91
CA THR A 232 9.28 -12.68 31.35
C THR A 232 10.78 -12.59 31.03
N ASP A 233 11.13 -11.91 29.93
CA ASP A 233 12.50 -11.73 29.46
C ASP A 233 13.20 -10.53 30.13
N ALA A 234 12.49 -9.71 30.88
CA ALA A 234 13.09 -8.62 31.65
C ALA A 234 14.01 -9.21 32.74
N PRO A 235 15.34 -8.93 32.74
CA PRO A 235 16.26 -9.50 33.72
C PRO A 235 15.83 -9.07 35.12
N THR A 236 15.50 -10.05 35.94
CA THR A 236 15.28 -9.83 37.39
C THR A 236 16.60 -9.27 37.95
N MET A 237 16.62 -7.97 38.19
CA MET A 237 17.74 -7.37 38.94
C MET A 237 17.72 -7.96 40.34
N GLY A 238 18.38 -9.09 40.49
CA GLY A 238 18.67 -9.71 41.77
C GLY A 238 19.42 -8.71 42.62
N GLY A 239 18.84 -8.32 43.73
CA GLY A 239 19.43 -7.42 44.68
C GLY A 239 20.80 -7.92 45.13
N MET A 240 21.84 -7.19 44.78
CA MET A 240 23.17 -7.35 45.35
C MET A 240 23.14 -6.78 46.78
N ASN A 241 22.80 -7.64 47.75
CA ASN A 241 23.02 -7.35 49.14
C ASN A 241 24.54 -7.34 49.37
N MET A 242 25.12 -6.15 49.38
CA MET A 242 26.45 -5.98 49.99
C MET A 242 26.30 -6.08 51.49
N LYS A 243 26.88 -7.11 52.07
CA LYS A 243 27.26 -7.17 53.48
C LYS A 243 28.63 -6.60 53.65
#